data_da509295b9bb667d389e166e5c19a65e
#
_entry.id   da509295b9bb667d389e166e5c19a65e
#
_cell.length_a   1.000
_cell.length_b   1.000
_cell.length_c   1.000
_cell.angle_alpha   90.00
_cell.angle_beta   90.00
_cell.angle_gamma   90.00
#
_symmetry.space_group_name_H-M   'P 1'
#
loop_
_entity.id
_entity.type
_entity.pdbx_description
1 polymer ?
#
loop_
_entity_poly.entity_id
_entity_poly.type
_entity_poly.pdbx_seq_one_letter_code
_entity_poly.pdbx_strand_id
1 'polypeptide(L)'
;MVVYLISLITFGWYLQRQASKTVGEYYVADRRIPGWVVSLAFFSTFVSTNTYIGQAGESFRYGLSWTWVGVFWAVFCIISWQILGPRMRNQSIRLKSFTVPDYFQLRYQSQLSRSIRVLSAVIILFATVWYMTGIAKGCAHLLQSLLDIPYAYGAAFMLFFTCFYTIAGGMYGIMWTDAVQGILMFIVAIIMLSLPFIYVGGYDALMAKIAVVDHVSKKGTPIGNGLVTFGQLTSFTYIVGIGLSIGMKQISEPKLLIRFYTVKDKAGMKFAMTWTPIFMGVSLVCVMGLGALVHGMVSSEEAAQLINNTDEVVGFMLKKFNNPLISGICLMGLFAAGMAALASVTLVVGTTLVKDIWNVWKPMPVEKIIPRTKVVMLLYCIIVYYFTIFPPADVVELSAFAGSVYVASFFPTIFGGLYFRWGTDLGAVASMLAGIVVNILWRFGVRTRYESLGDIHEVFPAFLASFVAYILVSQLTAQRKPTPEHLTTVFGEAPKLDFVQSINR
;
A
#
# COMPACT_ATOMS: atom_id res chain seq x y z
N MET A 1 -21.33 5.37 13.23
CA MET A 1 -21.06 5.36 11.77
C MET A 1 -21.54 6.62 11.05
N VAL A 2 -22.84 6.96 11.06
CA VAL A 2 -23.38 8.14 10.36
C VAL A 2 -22.70 9.43 10.79
N VAL A 3 -22.55 9.68 12.09
CA VAL A 3 -21.86 10.87 12.63
C VAL A 3 -20.42 10.94 12.14
N TYR A 4 -19.70 9.83 12.11
CA TYR A 4 -18.33 9.76 11.58
C TYR A 4 -18.26 10.14 10.10
N LEU A 5 -19.17 9.59 9.27
CA LEU A 5 -19.21 9.89 7.83
C LEU A 5 -19.55 11.38 7.56
N ILE A 6 -20.52 11.94 8.29
CA ILE A 6 -20.87 13.36 8.19
C ILE A 6 -19.67 14.22 8.62
N SER A 7 -18.98 13.86 9.70
CA SER A 7 -17.79 14.57 10.17
C SER A 7 -16.68 14.59 9.13
N LEU A 8 -16.44 13.46 8.45
CA LEU A 8 -15.46 13.38 7.37
C LEU A 8 -15.82 14.24 6.15
N ILE A 9 -17.09 14.22 5.74
CA ILE A 9 -17.56 15.07 4.62
C ILE A 9 -17.42 16.54 4.97
N THR A 10 -17.88 16.95 6.14
CA THR A 10 -17.83 18.35 6.58
C THR A 10 -16.39 18.82 6.76
N PHE A 11 -15.52 17.98 7.32
CA PHE A 11 -14.09 18.28 7.46
C PHE A 11 -13.41 18.36 6.10
N GLY A 12 -13.66 17.40 5.20
CA GLY A 12 -13.14 17.41 3.83
C GLY A 12 -13.60 18.64 3.05
N TRP A 13 -14.88 19.02 3.17
CA TRP A 13 -15.43 20.24 2.54
C TRP A 13 -14.83 21.54 3.11
N TYR A 14 -14.63 21.61 4.43
CA TYR A 14 -13.92 22.72 5.06
C TYR A 14 -12.50 22.87 4.52
N LEU A 15 -11.76 21.78 4.43
CA LEU A 15 -10.40 21.73 3.89
C LEU A 15 -10.36 22.09 2.39
N GLN A 16 -11.38 21.68 1.63
CA GLN A 16 -11.49 22.03 0.21
C GLN A 16 -11.52 23.54 -0.03
N ARG A 17 -12.19 24.31 0.83
CA ARG A 17 -12.24 25.77 0.71
C ARG A 17 -10.87 26.42 0.83
N GLN A 18 -9.92 25.72 1.46
CA GLN A 18 -8.55 26.19 1.63
C GLN A 18 -7.61 25.68 0.52
N ALA A 19 -7.96 24.60 -0.18
CA ALA A 19 -7.00 23.75 -0.89
C ALA A 19 -7.14 23.62 -2.40
N SER A 20 -8.08 24.19 -3.12
CA SER A 20 -8.35 23.70 -4.48
C SER A 20 -8.04 24.66 -5.64
N LYS A 21 -7.08 25.57 -5.46
CA LYS A 21 -6.83 26.65 -6.44
C LYS A 21 -5.77 26.32 -7.50
N THR A 22 -4.79 25.47 -7.20
CA THR A 22 -3.71 25.14 -8.12
C THR A 22 -3.56 23.63 -8.35
N VAL A 23 -2.96 23.24 -9.48
CA VAL A 23 -2.60 21.82 -9.74
C VAL A 23 -1.60 21.30 -8.72
N GLY A 24 -0.65 22.13 -8.28
CA GLY A 24 0.32 21.78 -7.26
C GLY A 24 -0.33 21.48 -5.92
N GLU A 25 -1.32 22.30 -5.52
CA GLU A 25 -2.08 22.09 -4.29
C GLU A 25 -2.95 20.82 -4.37
N TYR A 26 -3.64 20.62 -5.48
CA TYR A 26 -4.50 19.46 -5.69
C TYR A 26 -3.71 18.14 -5.77
N TYR A 27 -2.48 18.13 -6.33
CA TYR A 27 -1.68 16.92 -6.57
C TYR A 27 -0.69 16.58 -5.45
N VAL A 28 -0.06 17.60 -4.83
CA VAL A 28 1.00 17.43 -3.83
C VAL A 28 0.87 18.36 -2.63
N ALA A 29 -0.31 18.95 -2.41
CA ALA A 29 -0.60 19.88 -1.31
C ALA A 29 0.43 21.01 -1.19
N ASP A 30 0.95 21.50 -2.33
CA ASP A 30 2.01 22.52 -2.43
C ASP A 30 3.21 22.27 -1.51
N ARG A 31 3.43 21.00 -1.11
CA ARG A 31 4.54 20.58 -0.22
C ARG A 31 4.52 21.29 1.14
N ARG A 32 3.34 21.54 1.71
CA ARG A 32 3.16 22.32 2.95
C ARG A 32 2.65 21.52 4.14
N ILE A 33 2.61 20.17 4.02
CA ILE A 33 2.04 19.32 5.05
C ILE A 33 3.03 19.13 6.22
N PRO A 34 2.57 19.37 7.48
CA PRO A 34 3.39 19.12 8.67
C PRO A 34 3.78 17.64 8.81
N GLY A 35 4.96 17.39 9.37
CA GLY A 35 5.51 16.02 9.46
C GLY A 35 4.65 15.03 10.23
N TRP A 36 3.95 15.46 11.30
CA TRP A 36 3.05 14.60 12.04
C TRP A 36 1.82 14.16 11.23
N VAL A 37 1.29 15.06 10.40
CA VAL A 37 0.19 14.74 9.48
C VAL A 37 0.67 13.75 8.42
N VAL A 38 1.86 13.99 7.83
CA VAL A 38 2.44 13.07 6.84
C VAL A 38 2.68 11.69 7.44
N SER A 39 3.18 11.63 8.68
CA SER A 39 3.45 10.38 9.39
C SER A 39 2.18 9.53 9.55
N LEU A 40 1.12 10.12 10.09
CA LEU A 40 -0.17 9.45 10.27
C LEU A 40 -0.86 9.14 8.94
N ALA A 41 -0.77 10.06 7.97
CA ALA A 41 -1.34 9.84 6.64
C ALA A 41 -0.60 8.72 5.87
N PHE A 42 0.71 8.60 5.99
CA PHE A 42 1.45 7.48 5.40
C PHE A 42 1.03 6.16 6.05
N PHE A 43 0.97 6.13 7.38
CA PHE A 43 0.52 4.99 8.15
C PHE A 43 -0.89 4.54 7.72
N SER A 44 -1.87 5.43 7.75
CA SER A 44 -3.26 5.10 7.40
C SER A 44 -3.45 4.70 5.94
N THR A 45 -2.64 5.28 5.03
CA THR A 45 -2.68 4.95 3.61
C THR A 45 -2.10 3.55 3.31
N PHE A 46 -1.08 3.12 4.06
CA PHE A 46 -0.49 1.79 3.89
C PHE A 46 -1.31 0.72 4.60
N VAL A 47 -1.66 0.95 5.87
CA VAL A 47 -2.46 0.04 6.70
C VAL A 47 -3.93 0.15 6.30
N SER A 48 -4.35 -0.69 5.37
CA SER A 48 -5.70 -0.71 4.80
C SER A 48 -6.54 -1.87 5.36
N THR A 49 -7.73 -2.09 4.81
CA THR A 49 -8.54 -3.29 5.11
C THR A 49 -7.80 -4.58 4.82
N ASN A 50 -6.87 -4.60 3.83
CA ASN A 50 -6.00 -5.74 3.65
C ASN A 50 -5.22 -6.08 4.93
N THR A 51 -4.76 -5.08 5.69
CA THR A 51 -4.04 -5.32 6.94
C THR A 51 -4.97 -5.84 8.03
N TYR A 52 -6.07 -5.13 8.27
CA TYR A 52 -6.97 -5.45 9.40
C TYR A 52 -7.82 -6.69 9.17
N ILE A 53 -8.23 -6.95 7.92
CA ILE A 53 -9.13 -8.04 7.57
C ILE A 53 -8.34 -9.17 6.92
N GLY A 54 -7.67 -8.88 5.81
CA GLY A 54 -6.98 -9.90 5.04
C GLY A 54 -5.85 -10.56 5.83
N GLN A 55 -4.94 -9.77 6.44
CA GLN A 55 -3.82 -10.35 7.18
C GLN A 55 -4.26 -11.04 8.47
N ALA A 56 -5.30 -10.54 9.16
CA ALA A 56 -5.90 -11.24 10.28
C ALA A 56 -6.54 -12.57 9.83
N GLY A 57 -7.21 -12.59 8.68
CA GLY A 57 -7.73 -13.81 8.08
C GLY A 57 -6.65 -14.82 7.74
N GLU A 58 -5.54 -14.39 7.14
CA GLU A 58 -4.41 -15.27 6.87
C GLU A 58 -3.72 -15.76 8.17
N SER A 59 -3.67 -14.92 9.21
CA SER A 59 -3.20 -15.34 10.52
C SER A 59 -4.13 -16.39 11.17
N PHE A 60 -5.43 -16.34 10.90
CA PHE A 60 -6.36 -17.40 11.29
C PHE A 60 -6.04 -18.73 10.59
N ARG A 61 -5.67 -18.68 9.31
CA ARG A 61 -5.31 -19.84 8.50
C ARG A 61 -3.92 -20.43 8.83
N TYR A 62 -2.92 -19.56 9.08
CA TYR A 62 -1.50 -19.94 9.19
C TYR A 62 -0.90 -19.76 10.58
N GLY A 63 -1.71 -19.38 11.56
CA GLY A 63 -1.28 -19.22 12.94
C GLY A 63 -0.39 -18.01 13.18
N LEU A 64 0.29 -18.00 14.33
CA LEU A 64 1.19 -16.93 14.75
C LEU A 64 2.42 -16.77 13.85
N SER A 65 2.76 -17.79 13.05
CA SER A 65 3.83 -17.69 12.03
C SER A 65 3.63 -16.51 11.08
N TRP A 66 2.37 -16.12 10.85
CA TRP A 66 2.03 -15.01 9.96
C TRP A 66 2.50 -13.64 10.47
N THR A 67 2.81 -13.50 11.76
CA THR A 67 3.36 -12.25 12.34
C THR A 67 4.67 -11.82 11.69
N TRP A 68 5.44 -12.78 11.13
CA TRP A 68 6.67 -12.47 10.39
C TRP A 68 6.44 -11.61 9.15
N VAL A 69 5.28 -11.70 8.51
CA VAL A 69 4.91 -10.78 7.43
C VAL A 69 4.93 -9.33 7.93
N GLY A 70 4.40 -9.09 9.15
CA GLY A 70 4.44 -7.78 9.79
C GLY A 70 5.85 -7.28 10.09
N VAL A 71 6.76 -8.18 10.47
CA VAL A 71 8.18 -7.83 10.68
C VAL A 71 8.81 -7.30 9.39
N PHE A 72 8.60 -7.98 8.25
CA PHE A 72 9.07 -7.48 6.95
C PHE A 72 8.49 -6.10 6.62
N TRP A 73 7.20 -5.88 6.86
CA TRP A 73 6.57 -4.59 6.59
C TRP A 73 7.13 -3.47 7.46
N ALA A 74 7.40 -3.73 8.74
CA ALA A 74 8.02 -2.76 9.65
C ALA A 74 9.44 -2.40 9.20
N VAL A 75 10.24 -3.39 8.80
CA VAL A 75 11.59 -3.18 8.26
C VAL A 75 11.55 -2.32 6.99
N PHE A 76 10.64 -2.62 6.04
CA PHE A 76 10.50 -1.81 4.84
C PHE A 76 9.95 -0.41 5.10
N CYS A 77 9.19 -0.20 6.16
CA CYS A 77 8.81 1.14 6.60
C CYS A 77 10.03 1.96 7.02
N ILE A 78 10.91 1.35 7.83
CA ILE A 78 12.16 2.00 8.23
C ILE A 78 13.02 2.32 7.01
N ILE A 79 13.24 1.36 6.10
CA ILE A 79 14.00 1.56 4.86
C ILE A 79 13.40 2.68 4.01
N SER A 80 12.08 2.70 3.84
CA SER A 80 11.37 3.71 3.07
C SER A 80 11.61 5.11 3.61
N TRP A 81 11.46 5.30 4.91
CA TRP A 81 11.61 6.61 5.54
C TRP A 81 13.07 7.04 5.74
N GLN A 82 13.98 6.13 6.12
CA GLN A 82 15.37 6.49 6.38
C GLN A 82 16.20 6.63 5.11
N ILE A 83 15.94 5.78 4.11
CA ILE A 83 16.77 5.70 2.90
C ILE A 83 16.14 6.46 1.74
N LEU A 84 14.86 6.18 1.40
CA LEU A 84 14.24 6.78 0.21
C LEU A 84 13.65 8.17 0.46
N GLY A 85 12.93 8.36 1.54
CA GLY A 85 12.10 9.54 1.78
C GLY A 85 12.83 10.87 1.58
N PRO A 86 13.98 11.12 2.25
CA PRO A 86 14.71 12.37 2.11
C PRO A 86 15.20 12.65 0.68
N ARG A 87 15.68 11.61 -0.01
CA ARG A 87 16.17 11.74 -1.40
C ARG A 87 15.03 12.00 -2.36
N MET A 88 13.95 11.23 -2.23
CA MET A 88 12.76 11.36 -3.07
C MET A 88 12.14 12.76 -2.95
N ARG A 89 12.01 13.26 -1.71
CA ARG A 89 11.56 14.63 -1.47
C ARG A 89 12.46 15.66 -2.15
N ASN A 90 13.78 15.57 -1.94
CA ASN A 90 14.72 16.54 -2.47
C ASN A 90 14.74 16.54 -4.01
N GLN A 91 14.76 15.36 -4.63
CA GLN A 91 14.75 15.27 -6.10
C GLN A 91 13.40 15.72 -6.67
N SER A 92 12.26 15.39 -6.01
CA SER A 92 10.95 15.85 -6.47
C SER A 92 10.80 17.38 -6.43
N ILE A 93 11.44 18.05 -5.48
CA ILE A 93 11.46 19.53 -5.40
C ILE A 93 12.33 20.10 -6.53
N ARG A 94 13.53 19.56 -6.74
CA ARG A 94 14.45 20.04 -7.77
C ARG A 94 13.89 19.84 -9.17
N LEU A 95 13.28 18.70 -9.42
CA LEU A 95 12.65 18.34 -10.69
C LEU A 95 11.25 18.94 -10.87
N LYS A 96 10.67 19.55 -9.84
CA LYS A 96 9.29 20.07 -9.82
C LYS A 96 8.26 19.01 -10.24
N SER A 97 8.51 17.73 -9.91
CA SER A 97 7.61 16.63 -10.25
C SER A 97 6.38 16.60 -9.34
N PHE A 98 5.22 16.23 -9.90
CA PHE A 98 3.95 16.11 -9.19
C PHE A 98 3.46 14.66 -9.06
N THR A 99 3.83 13.80 -10.00
CA THR A 99 3.47 12.38 -10.02
C THR A 99 4.73 11.51 -10.11
N VAL A 100 4.60 10.22 -9.85
CA VAL A 100 5.73 9.28 -10.00
C VAL A 100 6.11 9.09 -11.48
N PRO A 101 5.18 8.95 -12.44
CA PRO A 101 5.51 8.97 -13.86
C PRO A 101 6.20 10.25 -14.32
N ASP A 102 5.79 11.40 -13.80
CA ASP A 102 6.41 12.69 -14.06
C ASP A 102 7.87 12.71 -13.54
N TYR A 103 8.09 12.15 -12.33
CA TYR A 103 9.44 11.98 -11.79
C TYR A 103 10.31 11.11 -12.69
N PHE A 104 9.84 9.98 -13.17
CA PHE A 104 10.61 9.14 -14.07
C PHE A 104 10.97 9.85 -15.37
N GLN A 105 10.02 10.54 -15.98
CA GLN A 105 10.26 11.35 -17.18
C GLN A 105 11.35 12.39 -16.95
N LEU A 106 11.26 13.14 -15.86
CA LEU A 106 12.19 14.22 -15.54
C LEU A 106 13.56 13.70 -15.08
N ARG A 107 13.60 12.55 -14.37
CA ARG A 107 14.86 11.96 -13.89
C ARG A 107 15.70 11.36 -15.01
N TYR A 108 15.04 10.66 -15.95
CA TYR A 108 15.71 9.99 -17.07
C TYR A 108 15.59 10.79 -18.36
N GLN A 109 15.62 12.10 -18.30
CA GLN A 109 15.43 13.03 -19.40
C GLN A 109 16.11 12.58 -20.69
N SER A 110 15.29 12.22 -21.70
CA SER A 110 15.77 11.68 -22.98
C SER A 110 14.69 11.73 -24.06
N GLN A 111 15.03 11.19 -25.25
CA GLN A 111 14.09 11.02 -26.36
C GLN A 111 12.90 10.07 -26.00
N LEU A 112 13.12 9.10 -25.09
CA LEU A 112 12.08 8.16 -24.61
C LEU A 112 11.30 8.67 -23.38
N SER A 113 11.52 9.91 -22.98
CA SER A 113 10.93 10.45 -21.74
C SER A 113 9.41 10.36 -21.70
N ARG A 114 8.73 10.55 -22.83
CA ARG A 114 7.26 10.37 -22.93
C ARG A 114 6.84 8.90 -22.76
N SER A 115 7.60 7.98 -23.38
CA SER A 115 7.31 6.54 -23.30
C SER A 115 7.48 6.00 -21.87
N ILE A 116 8.51 6.44 -21.16
CA ILE A 116 8.70 6.07 -19.73
C ILE A 116 7.50 6.52 -18.91
N ARG A 117 7.03 7.75 -19.11
CA ARG A 117 5.88 8.31 -18.40
C ARG A 117 4.60 7.53 -18.68
N VAL A 118 4.30 7.26 -19.93
CA VAL A 118 3.10 6.52 -20.33
C VAL A 118 3.17 5.06 -19.86
N LEU A 119 4.31 4.39 -20.04
CA LEU A 119 4.50 3.00 -19.56
C LEU A 119 4.29 2.88 -18.06
N SER A 120 4.93 3.75 -17.27
CA SER A 120 4.75 3.75 -15.83
C SER A 120 3.29 4.06 -15.43
N ALA A 121 2.62 4.96 -16.15
CA ALA A 121 1.21 5.26 -15.92
C ALA A 121 0.32 4.04 -16.18
N VAL A 122 0.54 3.30 -17.27
CA VAL A 122 -0.22 2.08 -17.60
C VAL A 122 -0.01 1.00 -16.53
N ILE A 123 1.23 0.80 -16.05
CA ILE A 123 1.54 -0.15 -14.97
C ILE A 123 0.82 0.24 -13.68
N ILE A 124 0.80 1.54 -13.33
CA ILE A 124 0.09 2.05 -12.15
C ILE A 124 -1.40 1.71 -12.26
N LEU A 125 -2.02 2.02 -13.37
CA LEU A 125 -3.44 1.76 -13.56
C LEU A 125 -3.76 0.26 -13.48
N PHE A 126 -2.95 -0.58 -14.12
CA PHE A 126 -3.12 -2.04 -14.06
C PHE A 126 -3.05 -2.57 -12.62
N ALA A 127 -2.01 -2.22 -11.87
CA ALA A 127 -1.85 -2.70 -10.49
C ALA A 127 -2.93 -2.14 -9.54
N THR A 128 -3.36 -0.91 -9.79
CA THR A 128 -4.33 -0.20 -8.93
C THR A 128 -5.72 -0.84 -8.95
N VAL A 129 -6.18 -1.39 -10.09
CA VAL A 129 -7.48 -2.09 -10.16
C VAL A 129 -7.55 -3.20 -9.11
N TRP A 130 -6.54 -4.06 -9.07
CA TRP A 130 -6.49 -5.21 -8.15
C TRP A 130 -6.42 -4.78 -6.70
N TYR A 131 -5.61 -3.77 -6.42
CA TYR A 131 -5.48 -3.24 -5.06
C TYR A 131 -6.79 -2.61 -4.55
N MET A 132 -7.44 -1.77 -5.35
CA MET A 132 -8.72 -1.16 -4.98
C MET A 132 -9.83 -2.20 -4.84
N THR A 133 -9.85 -3.20 -5.70
CA THR A 133 -10.79 -4.34 -5.61
C THR A 133 -10.64 -5.05 -4.27
N GLY A 134 -9.42 -5.37 -3.84
CA GLY A 134 -9.17 -6.01 -2.55
C GLY A 134 -9.66 -5.18 -1.36
N ILE A 135 -9.40 -3.87 -1.37
CA ILE A 135 -9.87 -2.98 -0.29
C ILE A 135 -11.40 -2.92 -0.25
N ALA A 136 -12.03 -2.73 -1.41
CA ALA A 136 -13.49 -2.62 -1.50
C ALA A 136 -14.17 -3.94 -1.09
N LYS A 137 -13.60 -5.10 -1.49
CA LYS A 137 -14.04 -6.44 -1.06
C LYS A 137 -14.02 -6.55 0.47
N GLY A 138 -12.91 -6.22 1.11
CA GLY A 138 -12.79 -6.29 2.57
C GLY A 138 -13.82 -5.40 3.30
N CYS A 139 -14.03 -4.17 2.81
CA CYS A 139 -15.05 -3.29 3.37
C CYS A 139 -16.48 -3.81 3.15
N ALA A 140 -16.76 -4.40 1.97
CA ALA A 140 -18.08 -4.96 1.69
C ALA A 140 -18.41 -6.15 2.62
N HIS A 141 -17.45 -7.03 2.89
CA HIS A 141 -17.60 -8.11 3.87
C HIS A 141 -17.86 -7.59 5.28
N LEU A 142 -17.20 -6.51 5.72
CA LEU A 142 -17.48 -5.89 7.01
C LEU A 142 -18.91 -5.35 7.12
N LEU A 143 -19.39 -4.67 6.07
CA LEU A 143 -20.77 -4.16 6.06
C LEU A 143 -21.79 -5.30 6.07
N GLN A 144 -21.52 -6.34 5.33
CA GLN A 144 -22.38 -7.51 5.30
C GLN A 144 -22.40 -8.21 6.66
N SER A 145 -21.25 -8.46 7.28
CA SER A 145 -21.17 -9.22 8.53
C SER A 145 -21.67 -8.45 9.75
N LEU A 146 -21.49 -7.13 9.83
CA LEU A 146 -21.79 -6.33 11.02
C LEU A 146 -23.10 -5.54 10.92
N LEU A 147 -23.53 -5.16 9.72
CA LEU A 147 -24.69 -4.32 9.49
C LEU A 147 -25.76 -5.00 8.61
N ASP A 148 -25.56 -6.25 8.23
CA ASP A 148 -26.42 -7.04 7.35
C ASP A 148 -26.74 -6.33 6.01
N ILE A 149 -25.83 -5.45 5.55
CA ILE A 149 -25.94 -4.77 4.26
C ILE A 149 -25.49 -5.74 3.16
N PRO A 150 -26.29 -6.00 2.12
CA PRO A 150 -25.88 -6.88 1.03
C PRO A 150 -24.54 -6.46 0.41
N TYR A 151 -23.66 -7.42 0.13
CA TYR A 151 -22.28 -7.21 -0.34
C TYR A 151 -22.15 -6.17 -1.45
N ALA A 152 -23.00 -6.26 -2.49
CA ALA A 152 -22.97 -5.35 -3.63
C ALA A 152 -23.20 -3.88 -3.23
N TYR A 153 -24.17 -3.63 -2.34
CA TYR A 153 -24.43 -2.28 -1.84
C TYR A 153 -23.29 -1.77 -0.95
N GLY A 154 -22.70 -2.65 -0.13
CA GLY A 154 -21.52 -2.32 0.68
C GLY A 154 -20.34 -1.92 -0.18
N ALA A 155 -20.05 -2.67 -1.23
CA ALA A 155 -18.99 -2.36 -2.19
C ALA A 155 -19.24 -1.03 -2.93
N ALA A 156 -20.45 -0.79 -3.43
CA ALA A 156 -20.84 0.45 -4.07
C ALA A 156 -20.68 1.64 -3.11
N PHE A 157 -21.20 1.51 -1.88
CA PHE A 157 -21.12 2.55 -0.87
C PHE A 157 -19.66 2.95 -0.62
N MET A 158 -18.77 1.99 -0.36
CA MET A 158 -17.36 2.28 -0.08
C MET A 158 -16.64 2.98 -1.23
N LEU A 159 -16.79 2.47 -2.44
CA LEU A 159 -16.12 3.04 -3.62
C LEU A 159 -16.63 4.43 -3.95
N PHE A 160 -17.94 4.61 -4.07
CA PHE A 160 -18.50 5.88 -4.50
C PHE A 160 -18.43 6.94 -3.41
N PHE A 161 -18.70 6.58 -2.15
CA PHE A 161 -18.56 7.52 -1.03
C PHE A 161 -17.11 8.04 -0.91
N THR A 162 -16.12 7.13 -0.96
CA THR A 162 -14.70 7.50 -0.91
C THR A 162 -14.33 8.36 -2.11
N CYS A 163 -14.80 8.03 -3.31
CA CYS A 163 -14.56 8.82 -4.51
C CYS A 163 -15.10 10.26 -4.36
N PHE A 164 -16.31 10.42 -3.86
CA PHE A 164 -16.92 11.74 -3.70
C PHE A 164 -16.13 12.66 -2.76
N TYR A 165 -15.74 12.18 -1.57
CA TYR A 165 -14.98 13.06 -0.68
C TYR A 165 -13.54 13.31 -1.18
N THR A 166 -12.95 12.36 -1.90
CA THR A 166 -11.64 12.51 -2.54
C THR A 166 -11.66 13.58 -3.64
N ILE A 167 -12.69 13.55 -4.48
CA ILE A 167 -12.95 14.56 -5.51
C ILE A 167 -13.04 15.96 -4.91
N ALA A 168 -13.62 16.07 -3.71
CA ALA A 168 -13.74 17.33 -3.02
C ALA A 168 -12.40 17.87 -2.51
N GLY A 169 -11.62 17.06 -1.77
CA GLY A 169 -10.47 17.53 -0.98
C GLY A 169 -9.12 17.59 -1.72
N GLY A 170 -8.93 16.82 -2.80
CA GLY A 170 -7.61 16.65 -3.42
C GLY A 170 -6.55 16.14 -2.41
N MET A 171 -5.25 16.30 -2.71
CA MET A 171 -4.17 15.81 -1.84
C MET A 171 -4.17 16.49 -0.47
N TYR A 172 -4.44 17.80 -0.41
CA TYR A 172 -4.45 18.50 0.87
C TYR A 172 -5.54 17.95 1.82
N GLY A 173 -6.75 17.79 1.30
CA GLY A 173 -7.86 17.20 2.06
C GLY A 173 -7.57 15.76 2.51
N ILE A 174 -7.06 14.93 1.59
CA ILE A 174 -6.69 13.54 1.87
C ILE A 174 -5.66 13.46 2.99
N MET A 175 -4.61 14.28 2.97
CA MET A 175 -3.56 14.24 3.99
C MET A 175 -4.09 14.46 5.40
N TRP A 176 -4.98 15.44 5.57
CA TRP A 176 -5.57 15.74 6.88
C TRP A 176 -6.62 14.72 7.31
N THR A 177 -7.49 14.28 6.39
CA THR A 177 -8.46 13.23 6.71
C THR A 177 -7.78 11.91 7.04
N ASP A 178 -6.73 11.53 6.30
CA ASP A 178 -5.95 10.33 6.54
C ASP A 178 -5.22 10.39 7.89
N ALA A 179 -4.76 11.58 8.33
CA ALA A 179 -4.14 11.72 9.65
C ALA A 179 -5.14 11.47 10.78
N VAL A 180 -6.35 12.04 10.69
CA VAL A 180 -7.43 11.78 11.66
C VAL A 180 -7.82 10.29 11.65
N GLN A 181 -7.98 9.72 10.47
CA GLN A 181 -8.27 8.31 10.31
C GLN A 181 -7.15 7.43 10.87
N GLY A 182 -5.87 7.83 10.70
CA GLY A 182 -4.73 7.13 11.25
C GLY A 182 -4.74 7.06 12.78
N ILE A 183 -5.15 8.12 13.47
CA ILE A 183 -5.31 8.10 14.93
C ILE A 183 -6.38 7.06 15.34
N LEU A 184 -7.53 7.09 14.69
CA LEU A 184 -8.62 6.15 14.96
C LEU A 184 -8.18 4.71 14.70
N MET A 185 -7.51 4.46 13.57
CA MET A 185 -6.99 3.14 13.20
C MET A 185 -5.98 2.62 14.22
N PHE A 186 -5.07 3.46 14.70
CA PHE A 186 -4.08 3.09 15.69
C PHE A 186 -4.73 2.65 17.02
N ILE A 187 -5.73 3.40 17.50
CA ILE A 187 -6.49 3.06 18.71
C ILE A 187 -7.25 1.74 18.50
N VAL A 188 -7.91 1.58 17.36
CA VAL A 188 -8.68 0.37 17.03
C VAL A 188 -7.79 -0.87 16.93
N ALA A 189 -6.56 -0.77 16.42
CA ALA A 189 -5.63 -1.89 16.41
C ALA A 189 -5.37 -2.44 17.83
N ILE A 190 -5.15 -1.54 18.79
CA ILE A 190 -4.92 -1.90 20.22
C ILE A 190 -6.18 -2.53 20.82
N ILE A 191 -7.35 -1.94 20.57
CA ILE A 191 -8.63 -2.49 21.05
C ILE A 191 -8.82 -3.90 20.48
N MET A 192 -8.70 -4.11 19.17
CA MET A 192 -8.91 -5.41 18.54
C MET A 192 -8.00 -6.49 19.10
N LEU A 193 -6.72 -6.18 19.34
CA LEU A 193 -5.80 -7.14 19.97
C LEU A 193 -6.26 -7.56 21.36
N SER A 194 -6.86 -6.66 22.15
CA SER A 194 -7.32 -6.96 23.51
C SER A 194 -8.55 -7.85 23.58
N LEU A 195 -9.38 -7.89 22.53
CA LEU A 195 -10.67 -8.59 22.57
C LEU A 195 -10.58 -10.11 22.83
N PRO A 196 -9.70 -10.88 22.15
CA PRO A 196 -9.55 -12.31 22.42
C PRO A 196 -9.11 -12.58 23.87
N PHE A 197 -8.19 -11.78 24.42
CA PHE A 197 -7.73 -11.93 25.80
C PHE A 197 -8.86 -11.67 26.81
N ILE A 198 -9.64 -10.61 26.59
CA ILE A 198 -10.78 -10.29 27.46
C ILE A 198 -11.84 -11.37 27.40
N TYR A 199 -12.14 -11.86 26.19
CA TYR A 199 -13.20 -12.87 25.96
C TYR A 199 -12.86 -14.20 26.65
N VAL A 200 -11.61 -14.64 26.60
CA VAL A 200 -11.18 -15.94 27.14
C VAL A 200 -10.81 -15.86 28.64
N GLY A 201 -10.55 -14.66 29.17
CA GLY A 201 -10.19 -14.46 30.58
C GLY A 201 -8.70 -14.34 30.85
N GLY A 202 -7.89 -13.93 29.86
CA GLY A 202 -6.46 -13.60 30.03
C GLY A 202 -5.52 -14.30 29.07
N TYR A 203 -4.23 -13.96 29.21
CA TYR A 203 -3.18 -14.44 28.31
C TYR A 203 -3.00 -15.98 28.40
N ASP A 204 -2.81 -16.50 29.61
CA ASP A 204 -2.51 -17.93 29.81
C ASP A 204 -3.67 -18.81 29.35
N ALA A 205 -4.92 -18.40 29.65
CA ALA A 205 -6.11 -19.11 29.23
C ALA A 205 -6.27 -19.12 27.70
N LEU A 206 -5.98 -17.99 27.02
CA LEU A 206 -6.04 -17.91 25.57
C LEU A 206 -4.95 -18.77 24.93
N MET A 207 -3.69 -18.67 25.40
CA MET A 207 -2.58 -19.44 24.83
C MET A 207 -2.78 -20.94 25.03
N ALA A 208 -3.28 -21.37 26.19
CA ALA A 208 -3.61 -22.78 26.43
C ALA A 208 -4.69 -23.31 25.47
N LYS A 209 -5.72 -22.49 25.15
CA LYS A 209 -6.76 -22.86 24.20
C LYS A 209 -6.24 -22.99 22.77
N ILE A 210 -5.47 -22.01 22.28
CA ILE A 210 -4.99 -22.04 20.89
C ILE A 210 -3.87 -23.06 20.67
N ALA A 211 -3.15 -23.46 21.71
CA ALA A 211 -2.10 -24.48 21.63
C ALA A 211 -2.65 -25.89 21.35
N VAL A 212 -3.89 -26.17 21.74
CA VAL A 212 -4.52 -27.49 21.57
C VAL A 212 -5.46 -27.57 20.35
N VAL A 213 -5.57 -26.50 19.58
CA VAL A 213 -6.40 -26.50 18.37
C VAL A 213 -5.81 -27.43 17.34
N ASP A 214 -6.54 -28.48 17.02
CA ASP A 214 -6.20 -29.37 15.89
C ASP A 214 -6.40 -28.60 14.58
N HIS A 215 -5.31 -28.28 13.92
CA HIS A 215 -5.32 -27.62 12.63
C HIS A 215 -4.89 -28.61 11.56
N VAL A 216 -5.57 -28.54 10.41
CA VAL A 216 -5.26 -29.40 9.27
C VAL A 216 -4.43 -28.61 8.26
N SER A 217 -3.26 -29.08 7.90
CA SER A 217 -2.43 -28.46 6.85
C SER A 217 -3.17 -28.44 5.52
N LYS A 218 -2.71 -27.62 4.56
CA LYS A 218 -3.20 -27.65 3.16
C LYS A 218 -3.16 -29.04 2.52
N LYS A 219 -2.34 -29.96 3.06
CA LYS A 219 -2.23 -31.36 2.61
C LYS A 219 -3.12 -32.34 3.40
N GLY A 220 -4.02 -31.86 4.25
CA GLY A 220 -4.92 -32.70 5.03
C GLY A 220 -4.27 -33.41 6.22
N THR A 221 -3.03 -33.06 6.60
CA THR A 221 -2.34 -33.68 7.74
C THR A 221 -2.72 -32.94 9.02
N PRO A 222 -3.19 -33.63 10.10
CA PRO A 222 -3.42 -33.00 11.40
C PRO A 222 -2.10 -32.46 11.97
N ILE A 223 -2.10 -31.23 12.42
CA ILE A 223 -0.92 -30.59 13.01
C ILE A 223 -1.31 -30.06 14.40
N GLY A 224 -1.06 -30.84 15.42
CA GLY A 224 -1.18 -30.39 16.81
C GLY A 224 -0.23 -29.20 17.06
N ASN A 225 -0.69 -28.21 17.81
CA ASN A 225 0.07 -26.97 18.12
C ASN A 225 0.45 -26.12 16.89
N GLY A 226 -0.11 -26.36 15.72
CA GLY A 226 0.28 -25.68 14.46
C GLY A 226 0.10 -24.17 14.52
N LEU A 227 -0.91 -23.66 15.25
CA LEU A 227 -1.17 -22.23 15.37
C LEU A 227 -0.08 -21.47 16.11
N VAL A 228 0.60 -22.09 17.07
CA VAL A 228 1.64 -21.46 17.91
C VAL A 228 3.06 -21.86 17.48
N THR A 229 3.20 -22.89 16.65
CA THR A 229 4.50 -23.38 16.21
C THR A 229 4.86 -22.79 14.86
N PHE A 230 6.06 -22.23 14.75
CA PHE A 230 6.52 -21.58 13.51
C PHE A 230 6.75 -22.60 12.37
N GLY A 231 6.29 -22.25 11.16
CA GLY A 231 6.61 -22.93 9.92
C GLY A 231 5.85 -24.24 9.63
N GLN A 232 4.90 -24.64 10.49
CA GLN A 232 4.16 -25.89 10.28
C GLN A 232 2.98 -25.74 9.30
N LEU A 233 2.30 -24.61 9.30
CA LEU A 233 1.09 -24.39 8.50
C LEU A 233 1.38 -23.74 7.13
N THR A 234 2.53 -23.11 6.99
CA THR A 234 2.95 -22.47 5.73
C THR A 234 4.47 -22.45 5.58
N SER A 235 4.95 -22.44 4.32
CA SER A 235 6.39 -22.36 4.07
C SER A 235 6.94 -20.97 4.41
N PHE A 236 8.18 -20.91 4.90
CA PHE A 236 8.87 -19.65 5.14
C PHE A 236 9.02 -18.83 3.85
N THR A 237 9.25 -19.50 2.71
CA THR A 237 9.34 -18.88 1.38
C THR A 237 8.07 -18.12 1.02
N TYR A 238 6.89 -18.68 1.34
CA TYR A 238 5.62 -18.01 1.10
C TYR A 238 5.44 -16.77 1.99
N ILE A 239 5.78 -16.89 3.30
CA ILE A 239 5.76 -15.75 4.24
C ILE A 239 6.67 -14.62 3.73
N VAL A 240 7.90 -14.94 3.34
CA VAL A 240 8.85 -13.96 2.78
C VAL A 240 8.31 -13.35 1.49
N GLY A 241 7.73 -14.15 0.61
CA GLY A 241 7.12 -13.67 -0.64
C GLY A 241 6.03 -12.62 -0.42
N ILE A 242 5.08 -12.92 0.46
CA ILE A 242 4.02 -11.97 0.85
C ILE A 242 4.62 -10.76 1.59
N GLY A 243 5.56 -10.99 2.49
CA GLY A 243 6.27 -9.95 3.23
C GLY A 243 6.97 -8.96 2.31
N LEU A 244 7.67 -9.46 1.29
CA LEU A 244 8.35 -8.64 0.29
C LEU A 244 7.36 -7.95 -0.65
N SER A 245 6.39 -8.69 -1.21
CA SER A 245 5.47 -8.13 -2.22
C SER A 245 4.66 -6.94 -1.67
N ILE A 246 4.19 -7.03 -0.43
CA ILE A 246 3.40 -5.97 0.19
C ILE A 246 4.31 -4.99 0.96
N GLY A 247 5.32 -5.47 1.69
CA GLY A 247 6.22 -4.62 2.46
C GLY A 247 7.01 -3.64 1.59
N MET A 248 7.57 -4.10 0.47
CA MET A 248 8.30 -3.25 -0.47
C MET A 248 7.41 -2.27 -1.26
N LYS A 249 6.08 -2.37 -1.19
CA LYS A 249 5.19 -1.32 -1.71
C LYS A 249 5.51 0.05 -1.10
N GLN A 250 5.96 0.10 0.14
CA GLN A 250 6.33 1.34 0.82
C GLN A 250 7.45 2.11 0.12
N ILE A 251 8.21 1.44 -0.74
CA ILE A 251 9.32 2.01 -1.51
C ILE A 251 9.07 2.03 -3.02
N SER A 252 7.91 1.57 -3.49
CA SER A 252 7.61 1.46 -4.92
C SER A 252 6.20 1.92 -5.31
N GLU A 253 5.24 1.93 -4.39
CA GLU A 253 3.86 2.28 -4.70
C GLU A 253 3.64 3.80 -4.79
N PRO A 254 3.10 4.31 -5.91
CA PRO A 254 2.97 5.75 -6.16
C PRO A 254 2.23 6.54 -5.08
N LYS A 255 1.14 5.99 -4.51
CA LYS A 255 0.38 6.67 -3.46
C LYS A 255 1.20 6.93 -2.19
N LEU A 256 2.18 6.07 -1.90
CA LEU A 256 3.08 6.20 -0.75
C LEU A 256 4.25 7.13 -1.08
N LEU A 257 4.81 7.01 -2.28
CA LEU A 257 5.92 7.86 -2.73
C LEU A 257 5.53 9.34 -2.78
N ILE A 258 4.30 9.65 -3.21
CA ILE A 258 3.80 11.04 -3.24
C ILE A 258 3.74 11.65 -1.83
N ARG A 259 3.61 10.85 -0.76
CA ARG A 259 3.64 11.35 0.63
C ARG A 259 4.96 12.05 0.95
N PHE A 260 6.09 11.55 0.44
CA PHE A 260 7.37 12.24 0.60
C PHE A 260 7.41 13.62 -0.07
N TYR A 261 6.66 13.80 -1.18
CA TYR A 261 6.59 15.10 -1.88
C TYR A 261 5.87 16.15 -1.05
N THR A 262 4.91 15.76 -0.21
CA THR A 262 4.05 16.70 0.53
C THR A 262 4.71 17.29 1.76
N VAL A 263 5.79 16.70 2.27
CA VAL A 263 6.46 17.12 3.51
C VAL A 263 6.97 18.56 3.41
N LYS A 264 6.58 19.41 4.38
CA LYS A 264 6.87 20.84 4.40
C LYS A 264 8.36 21.15 4.47
N ASP A 265 9.07 20.59 5.43
CA ASP A 265 10.45 20.97 5.76
C ASP A 265 11.27 19.79 6.28
N LYS A 266 12.55 20.06 6.61
CA LYS A 266 13.47 19.05 7.14
C LYS A 266 13.06 18.56 8.53
N ALA A 267 12.48 19.41 9.36
CA ALA A 267 12.01 19.04 10.70
C ALA A 267 10.82 18.07 10.60
N GLY A 268 9.86 18.38 9.73
CA GLY A 268 8.75 17.46 9.41
C GLY A 268 9.23 16.14 8.83
N MET A 269 10.26 16.13 7.98
CA MET A 269 10.86 14.89 7.48
C MET A 269 11.44 14.05 8.63
N LYS A 270 12.24 14.66 9.54
CA LYS A 270 12.81 13.96 10.70
C LYS A 270 11.72 13.40 11.60
N PHE A 271 10.67 14.18 11.86
CA PHE A 271 9.52 13.70 12.64
C PHE A 271 8.91 12.43 12.01
N ALA A 272 8.59 12.48 10.71
CA ALA A 272 7.98 11.38 10.01
C ALA A 272 8.90 10.14 9.92
N MET A 273 10.21 10.34 9.75
CA MET A 273 11.21 9.25 9.78
C MET A 273 11.20 8.47 11.10
N THR A 274 10.91 9.12 12.22
CA THR A 274 10.86 8.50 13.55
C THR A 274 9.49 7.88 13.83
N TRP A 275 8.43 8.66 13.66
CA TRP A 275 7.10 8.28 14.16
C TRP A 275 6.31 7.38 13.21
N THR A 276 6.54 7.46 11.88
CA THR A 276 5.82 6.55 10.96
C THR A 276 6.17 5.08 11.21
N PRO A 277 7.44 4.68 11.36
CA PRO A 277 7.78 3.30 11.72
C PRO A 277 7.22 2.86 13.08
N ILE A 278 7.10 3.77 14.06
CA ILE A 278 6.52 3.46 15.38
C ILE A 278 5.02 3.17 15.24
N PHE A 279 4.24 4.05 14.61
CA PHE A 279 2.81 3.82 14.38
C PHE A 279 2.58 2.54 13.57
N MET A 280 3.41 2.31 12.54
CA MET A 280 3.36 1.10 11.73
C MET A 280 3.66 -0.14 12.57
N GLY A 281 4.78 -0.19 13.26
CA GLY A 281 5.24 -1.36 14.01
C GLY A 281 4.25 -1.77 15.10
N VAL A 282 3.77 -0.83 15.90
CA VAL A 282 2.78 -1.11 16.94
C VAL A 282 1.49 -1.68 16.35
N SER A 283 0.95 -1.05 15.30
CA SER A 283 -0.29 -1.54 14.66
C SER A 283 -0.11 -2.92 14.03
N LEU A 284 1.04 -3.20 13.41
CA LEU A 284 1.33 -4.51 12.83
C LEU A 284 1.41 -5.60 13.89
N VAL A 285 2.06 -5.33 15.03
CA VAL A 285 2.07 -6.27 16.17
C VAL A 285 0.64 -6.57 16.64
N CYS A 286 -0.22 -5.56 16.69
CA CYS A 286 -1.61 -5.73 17.13
C CYS A 286 -2.46 -6.57 16.15
N VAL A 287 -2.19 -6.52 14.86
CA VAL A 287 -3.12 -7.04 13.84
C VAL A 287 -2.63 -8.34 13.20
N MET A 288 -1.31 -8.50 13.00
CA MET A 288 -0.76 -9.63 12.23
C MET A 288 -0.92 -11.01 12.89
N GLY A 289 -1.06 -11.06 14.23
CA GLY A 289 -1.32 -12.30 14.97
C GLY A 289 -2.78 -12.48 15.40
N LEU A 290 -3.63 -11.47 15.13
CA LEU A 290 -4.98 -11.43 15.67
C LEU A 290 -5.82 -12.65 15.29
N GLY A 291 -5.77 -13.07 14.03
CA GLY A 291 -6.56 -14.20 13.56
C GLY A 291 -6.25 -15.51 14.28
N ALA A 292 -4.98 -15.77 14.57
CA ALA A 292 -4.60 -16.95 15.35
C ALA A 292 -5.22 -16.92 16.76
N LEU A 293 -5.31 -15.74 17.38
CA LEU A 293 -5.91 -15.56 18.70
C LEU A 293 -7.45 -15.74 18.67
N VAL A 294 -8.09 -15.46 17.54
CA VAL A 294 -9.55 -15.66 17.37
C VAL A 294 -9.95 -17.13 17.50
N HIS A 295 -9.06 -18.10 17.23
CA HIS A 295 -9.35 -19.51 17.49
C HIS A 295 -9.74 -19.79 18.95
N GLY A 296 -9.25 -19.00 19.92
CA GLY A 296 -9.69 -19.11 21.31
C GLY A 296 -11.13 -18.68 21.57
N MET A 297 -11.75 -17.97 20.61
CA MET A 297 -13.12 -17.45 20.75
C MET A 297 -14.16 -18.29 20.00
N VAL A 298 -13.75 -19.16 19.09
CA VAL A 298 -14.65 -19.90 18.18
C VAL A 298 -14.68 -21.38 18.50
N SER A 299 -15.80 -22.06 18.13
CA SER A 299 -15.89 -23.52 18.17
C SER A 299 -15.18 -24.13 16.95
N SER A 300 -14.94 -25.45 16.99
CA SER A 300 -14.34 -26.17 15.86
C SER A 300 -15.19 -26.07 14.58
N GLU A 301 -16.50 -26.06 14.71
CA GLU A 301 -17.44 -25.93 13.58
C GLU A 301 -17.38 -24.50 12.98
N GLU A 302 -17.38 -23.46 13.82
CA GLU A 302 -17.23 -22.07 13.41
C GLU A 302 -15.86 -21.85 12.74
N ALA A 303 -14.79 -22.44 13.29
CA ALA A 303 -13.45 -22.37 12.71
C ALA A 303 -13.39 -23.02 11.32
N ALA A 304 -14.02 -24.17 11.12
CA ALA A 304 -14.11 -24.85 9.83
C ALA A 304 -14.84 -24.02 8.76
N GLN A 305 -15.87 -23.28 9.16
CA GLN A 305 -16.57 -22.34 8.25
C GLN A 305 -15.70 -21.15 7.89
N LEU A 306 -15.06 -20.52 8.87
CA LEU A 306 -14.22 -19.32 8.68
C LEU A 306 -12.95 -19.61 7.86
N ILE A 307 -12.41 -20.81 7.90
CA ILE A 307 -11.23 -21.20 7.10
C ILE A 307 -11.50 -21.13 5.58
N ASN A 308 -12.76 -21.31 5.17
CA ASN A 308 -13.17 -21.23 3.77
C ASN A 308 -13.28 -19.77 3.29
N ASN A 309 -13.59 -18.84 4.19
CA ASN A 309 -13.67 -17.40 3.88
C ASN A 309 -13.03 -16.59 5.01
N THR A 310 -11.71 -16.51 5.00
CA THR A 310 -10.94 -15.86 6.06
C THR A 310 -11.12 -14.34 6.12
N ASP A 311 -11.66 -13.72 5.07
CA ASP A 311 -11.99 -12.30 5.06
C ASP A 311 -13.14 -11.95 6.04
N GLU A 312 -13.89 -12.95 6.53
CA GLU A 312 -14.97 -12.75 7.51
C GLU A 312 -14.51 -12.87 8.98
N VAL A 313 -13.30 -13.35 9.24
CA VAL A 313 -12.81 -13.63 10.61
C VAL A 313 -12.95 -12.45 11.56
N VAL A 314 -12.56 -11.25 11.13
CA VAL A 314 -12.62 -10.05 11.97
C VAL A 314 -14.07 -9.61 12.24
N GLY A 315 -14.93 -9.65 11.23
CA GLY A 315 -16.35 -9.36 11.39
C GLY A 315 -17.02 -10.33 12.37
N PHE A 316 -16.73 -11.63 12.22
CA PHE A 316 -17.20 -12.67 13.11
C PHE A 316 -16.70 -12.48 14.56
N MET A 317 -15.42 -12.19 14.77
CA MET A 317 -14.87 -11.89 16.08
C MET A 317 -15.61 -10.74 16.78
N LEU A 318 -15.87 -9.64 16.07
CA LEU A 318 -16.58 -8.49 16.61
C LEU A 318 -18.03 -8.82 16.95
N LYS A 319 -18.71 -9.61 16.13
CA LYS A 319 -20.07 -10.10 16.38
C LYS A 319 -20.11 -11.05 17.59
N LYS A 320 -19.13 -11.96 17.70
CA LYS A 320 -18.99 -12.92 18.81
C LYS A 320 -18.73 -12.24 20.15
N PHE A 321 -17.94 -11.16 20.16
CA PHE A 321 -17.66 -10.36 21.35
C PHE A 321 -18.92 -9.68 21.90
N ASN A 322 -19.92 -9.46 21.06
CA ASN A 322 -21.27 -9.00 21.38
C ASN A 322 -21.34 -7.72 22.23
N ASN A 323 -20.47 -6.74 21.94
CA ASN A 323 -20.54 -5.42 22.55
C ASN A 323 -20.75 -4.34 21.47
N PRO A 324 -21.97 -3.77 21.34
CA PRO A 324 -22.30 -2.85 20.25
C PRO A 324 -21.43 -1.60 20.21
N LEU A 325 -21.01 -1.08 21.35
CA LEU A 325 -20.14 0.12 21.43
C LEU A 325 -18.76 -0.19 20.88
N ILE A 326 -18.13 -1.26 21.36
CA ILE A 326 -16.80 -1.69 20.92
C ILE A 326 -16.81 -2.07 19.45
N SER A 327 -17.79 -2.88 19.03
CA SER A 327 -17.95 -3.27 17.62
C SER A 327 -18.16 -2.05 16.71
N GLY A 328 -18.93 -1.05 17.18
CA GLY A 328 -19.13 0.21 16.46
C GLY A 328 -17.84 1.04 16.32
N ILE A 329 -17.01 1.14 17.37
CA ILE A 329 -15.70 1.83 17.32
C ILE A 329 -14.74 1.08 16.38
N CYS A 330 -14.67 -0.25 16.52
CA CYS A 330 -13.82 -1.07 15.63
C CYS A 330 -14.26 -0.94 14.17
N LEU A 331 -15.57 -0.99 13.90
CA LEU A 331 -16.12 -0.80 12.56
C LEU A 331 -15.71 0.56 11.97
N MET A 332 -15.78 1.65 12.74
CA MET A 332 -15.32 2.96 12.27
C MET A 332 -13.83 2.97 11.91
N GLY A 333 -12.96 2.33 12.72
CA GLY A 333 -11.52 2.24 12.43
C GLY A 333 -11.21 1.38 11.21
N LEU A 334 -11.92 0.26 11.03
CA LEU A 334 -11.79 -0.60 9.86
C LEU A 334 -12.24 0.10 8.57
N PHE A 335 -13.33 0.88 8.67
CA PHE A 335 -13.78 1.75 7.58
C PHE A 335 -12.78 2.86 7.27
N ALA A 336 -12.23 3.50 8.31
CA ALA A 336 -11.17 4.50 8.16
C ALA A 336 -9.98 3.94 7.36
N ALA A 337 -9.57 2.71 7.66
CA ALA A 337 -8.49 2.02 6.95
C ALA A 337 -8.79 1.81 5.45
N GLY A 338 -10.00 1.38 5.13
CA GLY A 338 -10.44 1.24 3.74
C GLY A 338 -10.51 2.58 3.02
N MET A 339 -11.12 3.58 3.65
CA MET A 339 -11.34 4.90 3.06
C MET A 339 -10.03 5.65 2.80
N ALA A 340 -9.09 5.67 3.76
CA ALA A 340 -7.78 6.31 3.60
C ALA A 340 -6.99 5.72 2.42
N ALA A 341 -6.96 4.40 2.33
CA ALA A 341 -6.29 3.71 1.24
C ALA A 341 -6.96 3.97 -0.12
N LEU A 342 -8.30 3.82 -0.20
CA LEU A 342 -9.05 4.06 -1.45
C LEU A 342 -8.94 5.52 -1.91
N ALA A 343 -9.05 6.50 -1.02
CA ALA A 343 -8.95 7.92 -1.37
C ALA A 343 -7.62 8.25 -2.04
N SER A 344 -6.54 7.80 -1.42
CA SER A 344 -5.19 8.04 -1.91
C SER A 344 -4.94 7.40 -3.27
N VAL A 345 -5.41 6.17 -3.47
CA VAL A 345 -5.27 5.45 -4.74
C VAL A 345 -6.16 6.07 -5.82
N THR A 346 -7.39 6.44 -5.49
CA THR A 346 -8.32 7.11 -6.41
C THR A 346 -7.73 8.40 -6.95
N LEU A 347 -7.09 9.21 -6.09
CA LEU A 347 -6.41 10.43 -6.53
C LEU A 347 -5.23 10.11 -7.46
N VAL A 348 -4.41 9.10 -7.14
CA VAL A 348 -3.30 8.66 -8.01
C VAL A 348 -3.80 8.26 -9.38
N VAL A 349 -4.88 7.48 -9.46
CA VAL A 349 -5.50 7.08 -10.74
C VAL A 349 -5.92 8.30 -11.56
N GLY A 350 -6.68 9.21 -10.95
CA GLY A 350 -7.17 10.40 -11.65
C GLY A 350 -6.02 11.28 -12.16
N THR A 351 -5.01 11.51 -11.32
CA THR A 351 -3.84 12.32 -11.68
C THR A 351 -3.00 11.63 -12.75
N THR A 352 -2.80 10.33 -12.68
CA THR A 352 -2.02 9.54 -13.64
C THR A 352 -2.72 9.50 -15.01
N LEU A 353 -4.01 9.18 -15.07
CA LEU A 353 -4.74 9.15 -16.35
C LEU A 353 -4.77 10.50 -17.04
N VAL A 354 -5.04 11.57 -16.31
CA VAL A 354 -5.20 12.90 -16.91
C VAL A 354 -3.86 13.55 -17.21
N LYS A 355 -2.92 13.57 -16.24
CA LYS A 355 -1.65 14.26 -16.42
C LYS A 355 -0.63 13.44 -17.18
N ASP A 356 -0.54 12.12 -16.90
CA ASP A 356 0.56 11.29 -17.39
C ASP A 356 0.24 10.51 -18.67
N ILE A 357 -1.06 10.40 -19.02
CA ILE A 357 -1.50 9.83 -20.29
C ILE A 357 -2.17 10.89 -21.15
N TRP A 358 -3.34 11.39 -20.76
CA TRP A 358 -4.13 12.27 -21.64
C TRP A 358 -3.40 13.55 -22.02
N ASN A 359 -2.87 14.29 -21.04
CA ASN A 359 -2.19 15.56 -21.26
C ASN A 359 -0.86 15.41 -22.04
N VAL A 360 -0.26 14.23 -22.05
CA VAL A 360 0.95 13.93 -22.85
C VAL A 360 0.63 13.84 -24.33
N TRP A 361 -0.53 13.21 -24.65
CA TRP A 361 -0.97 13.05 -26.06
C TRP A 361 -1.73 14.27 -26.59
N LYS A 362 -2.57 14.88 -25.74
CA LYS A 362 -3.38 16.04 -26.07
C LYS A 362 -3.26 17.09 -24.98
N PRO A 363 -2.27 17.99 -25.09
CA PRO A 363 -2.08 19.08 -24.11
C PRO A 363 -3.37 19.85 -23.88
N MET A 364 -3.65 20.17 -22.63
CA MET A 364 -4.89 20.85 -22.25
C MET A 364 -4.61 22.05 -21.34
N PRO A 365 -5.49 23.06 -21.35
CA PRO A 365 -5.43 24.20 -20.42
C PRO A 365 -5.45 23.72 -18.98
N VAL A 366 -4.70 24.42 -18.11
CA VAL A 366 -4.54 24.07 -16.69
C VAL A 366 -5.89 23.99 -15.96
N GLU A 367 -6.83 24.87 -16.31
CA GLU A 367 -8.16 24.94 -15.74
C GLU A 367 -8.99 23.68 -15.97
N LYS A 368 -8.70 22.93 -17.02
CA LYS A 368 -9.40 21.68 -17.39
C LYS A 368 -8.80 20.42 -16.75
N ILE A 369 -7.59 20.50 -16.19
CA ILE A 369 -6.91 19.35 -15.59
C ILE A 369 -7.70 18.80 -14.41
N ILE A 370 -7.98 19.63 -13.40
CA ILE A 370 -8.69 19.21 -12.17
C ILE A 370 -10.10 18.69 -12.47
N PRO A 371 -10.96 19.39 -13.24
CA PRO A 371 -12.29 18.86 -13.56
C PRO A 371 -12.24 17.49 -14.25
N ARG A 372 -11.34 17.28 -15.21
CA ARG A 372 -11.18 15.99 -15.90
C ARG A 372 -10.66 14.91 -14.96
N THR A 373 -9.72 15.24 -14.05
CA THR A 373 -9.25 14.32 -13.03
C THR A 373 -10.41 13.78 -12.20
N LYS A 374 -11.34 14.66 -11.79
CA LYS A 374 -12.53 14.28 -11.02
C LYS A 374 -13.44 13.30 -11.78
N VAL A 375 -13.71 13.55 -13.04
CA VAL A 375 -14.54 12.67 -13.89
C VAL A 375 -13.88 11.32 -14.08
N VAL A 376 -12.59 11.29 -14.36
CA VAL A 376 -11.82 10.05 -14.56
C VAL A 376 -11.79 9.19 -13.30
N MET A 377 -11.67 9.81 -12.11
CA MET A 377 -11.75 9.09 -10.84
C MET A 377 -13.08 8.34 -10.69
N LEU A 378 -14.20 8.99 -11.00
CA LEU A 378 -15.52 8.37 -10.93
C LEU A 378 -15.67 7.20 -11.93
N LEU A 379 -15.26 7.40 -13.17
CA LEU A 379 -15.32 6.35 -14.20
C LEU A 379 -14.46 5.13 -13.83
N TYR A 380 -13.29 5.36 -13.23
CA TYR A 380 -12.44 4.27 -12.79
C TYR A 380 -13.03 3.48 -11.60
N CYS A 381 -13.74 4.14 -10.70
CA CYS A 381 -14.47 3.48 -9.62
C CYS A 381 -15.54 2.50 -10.14
N ILE A 382 -16.16 2.79 -11.29
CA ILE A 382 -17.11 1.86 -11.94
C ILE A 382 -16.41 0.58 -12.39
N ILE A 383 -15.21 0.69 -12.96
CA ILE A 383 -14.39 -0.48 -13.35
C ILE A 383 -14.03 -1.31 -12.13
N VAL A 384 -13.57 -0.67 -11.05
CA VAL A 384 -13.22 -1.35 -9.80
C VAL A 384 -14.44 -2.00 -9.16
N TYR A 385 -15.62 -1.36 -9.23
CA TYR A 385 -16.86 -1.94 -8.73
C TYR A 385 -17.19 -3.26 -9.41
N TYR A 386 -17.06 -3.32 -10.75
CA TYR A 386 -17.27 -4.58 -11.49
C TYR A 386 -16.38 -5.71 -10.96
N PHE A 387 -15.07 -5.47 -10.82
CA PHE A 387 -14.15 -6.47 -10.26
C PHE A 387 -14.38 -6.76 -8.77
N THR A 388 -14.96 -5.83 -8.03
CA THR A 388 -15.33 -6.08 -6.62
C THR A 388 -16.51 -7.01 -6.50
N ILE A 389 -17.49 -6.93 -7.42
CA ILE A 389 -18.65 -7.85 -7.43
C ILE A 389 -18.23 -9.26 -7.85
N PHE A 390 -17.24 -9.38 -8.73
CA PHE A 390 -16.71 -10.66 -9.22
C PHE A 390 -15.21 -10.77 -8.90
N PRO A 391 -14.82 -10.87 -7.61
CA PRO A 391 -13.42 -10.82 -7.23
C PRO A 391 -12.71 -12.11 -7.65
N PRO A 392 -11.56 -12.02 -8.34
CA PRO A 392 -10.84 -13.20 -8.81
C PRO A 392 -10.00 -13.88 -7.72
N ALA A 393 -9.83 -13.27 -6.54
CA ALA A 393 -9.02 -13.79 -5.45
C ALA A 393 -9.38 -13.15 -4.09
N ASP A 394 -8.75 -13.63 -3.01
CA ASP A 394 -8.90 -13.06 -1.67
C ASP A 394 -8.20 -11.71 -1.53
N VAL A 395 -8.56 -10.96 -0.48
CA VAL A 395 -8.07 -9.59 -0.25
C VAL A 395 -6.54 -9.54 -0.21
N VAL A 396 -5.89 -10.49 0.45
CA VAL A 396 -4.42 -10.55 0.54
C VAL A 396 -3.79 -10.84 -0.81
N GLU A 397 -4.32 -11.81 -1.55
CA GLU A 397 -3.78 -12.17 -2.87
C GLU A 397 -3.88 -11.03 -3.88
N LEU A 398 -5.01 -10.30 -3.91
CA LEU A 398 -5.18 -9.12 -4.75
C LEU A 398 -4.17 -8.02 -4.41
N SER A 399 -3.97 -7.77 -3.11
CA SER A 399 -3.00 -6.77 -2.63
C SER A 399 -1.56 -7.19 -2.88
N ALA A 400 -1.23 -8.49 -2.71
CA ALA A 400 0.10 -9.02 -2.95
C ALA A 400 0.46 -9.00 -4.44
N PHE A 401 -0.49 -9.36 -5.32
CA PHE A 401 -0.29 -9.25 -6.77
C PHE A 401 -0.04 -7.81 -7.21
N ALA A 402 -0.87 -6.87 -6.78
CA ALA A 402 -0.63 -5.45 -7.05
C ALA A 402 0.73 -4.98 -6.50
N GLY A 403 1.10 -5.45 -5.31
CA GLY A 403 2.38 -5.17 -4.67
C GLY A 403 3.56 -5.70 -5.48
N SER A 404 3.50 -6.95 -5.92
CA SER A 404 4.56 -7.56 -6.72
C SER A 404 4.76 -6.84 -8.06
N VAL A 405 3.68 -6.37 -8.71
CA VAL A 405 3.76 -5.55 -9.93
C VAL A 405 4.47 -4.22 -9.65
N TYR A 406 4.12 -3.51 -8.57
CA TYR A 406 4.79 -2.26 -8.22
C TYR A 406 6.27 -2.48 -7.86
N VAL A 407 6.56 -3.49 -7.05
CA VAL A 407 7.94 -3.79 -6.60
C VAL A 407 8.81 -4.16 -7.80
N ALA A 408 8.36 -5.11 -8.61
CA ALA A 408 9.13 -5.57 -9.74
C ALA A 408 9.31 -4.48 -10.82
N SER A 409 8.27 -3.68 -11.11
CA SER A 409 8.37 -2.69 -12.18
C SER A 409 9.05 -1.40 -11.74
N PHE A 410 8.89 -0.96 -10.49
CA PHE A 410 9.31 0.39 -10.08
C PHE A 410 10.48 0.45 -9.13
N PHE A 411 10.69 -0.56 -8.26
CA PHE A 411 11.77 -0.46 -7.27
C PHE A 411 13.15 -0.24 -7.92
N PRO A 412 13.59 -1.05 -8.92
CA PRO A 412 14.91 -0.85 -9.51
C PRO A 412 15.03 0.52 -10.19
N THR A 413 13.96 0.98 -10.85
CA THR A 413 13.91 2.29 -11.53
C THR A 413 13.94 3.44 -10.53
N ILE A 414 13.23 3.36 -9.41
CA ILE A 414 13.22 4.37 -8.34
C ILE A 414 14.59 4.39 -7.65
N PHE A 415 15.04 3.23 -7.19
CA PHE A 415 16.31 3.11 -6.48
C PHE A 415 17.47 3.56 -7.34
N GLY A 416 17.53 3.10 -8.59
CA GLY A 416 18.51 3.56 -9.57
C GLY A 416 18.41 5.05 -9.87
N GLY A 417 17.18 5.59 -9.97
CA GLY A 417 16.93 7.02 -10.13
C GLY A 417 17.45 7.87 -8.98
N LEU A 418 17.32 7.37 -7.74
CA LEU A 418 17.73 8.08 -6.54
C LEU A 418 19.24 7.98 -6.21
N TYR A 419 19.88 6.89 -6.64
CA TYR A 419 21.25 6.56 -6.19
C TYR A 419 22.27 6.44 -7.31
N PHE A 420 21.86 6.01 -8.54
CA PHE A 420 22.80 5.71 -9.61
C PHE A 420 22.82 6.82 -10.67
N ARG A 421 23.92 7.55 -10.74
CA ARG A 421 24.13 8.57 -11.77
C ARG A 421 24.24 8.00 -13.18
N TRP A 422 24.55 6.72 -13.30
CA TRP A 422 24.75 6.00 -14.58
C TRP A 422 23.48 5.39 -15.17
N GLY A 423 22.35 5.44 -14.45
CA GLY A 423 21.08 4.91 -14.94
C GLY A 423 20.61 5.63 -16.21
N THR A 424 20.14 4.84 -17.20
CA THR A 424 19.68 5.33 -18.48
C THR A 424 18.17 5.18 -18.64
N ASP A 425 17.60 5.88 -19.60
CA ASP A 425 16.18 5.79 -19.99
C ASP A 425 15.80 4.39 -20.47
N LEU A 426 16.62 3.76 -21.32
CA LEU A 426 16.38 2.39 -21.78
C LEU A 426 16.48 1.39 -20.64
N GLY A 427 17.42 1.56 -19.69
CA GLY A 427 17.50 0.73 -18.50
C GLY A 427 16.23 0.81 -17.65
N ALA A 428 15.67 2.01 -17.49
CA ALA A 428 14.40 2.20 -16.78
C ALA A 428 13.22 1.51 -17.49
N VAL A 429 13.11 1.66 -18.83
CA VAL A 429 12.06 1.00 -19.62
C VAL A 429 12.21 -0.53 -19.57
N ALA A 430 13.40 -1.04 -19.77
CA ALA A 430 13.67 -2.49 -19.73
C ALA A 430 13.34 -3.10 -18.37
N SER A 431 13.69 -2.41 -17.28
CA SER A 431 13.34 -2.79 -15.92
C SER A 431 11.83 -2.89 -15.72
N MET A 432 11.09 -1.85 -16.09
CA MET A 432 9.63 -1.83 -15.95
C MET A 432 8.95 -2.95 -16.77
N LEU A 433 9.39 -3.16 -18.01
CA LEU A 433 8.84 -4.21 -18.86
C LEU A 433 9.18 -5.61 -18.35
N ALA A 434 10.44 -5.86 -17.98
CA ALA A 434 10.85 -7.13 -17.41
C ALA A 434 10.07 -7.44 -16.13
N GLY A 435 9.89 -6.43 -15.26
CA GLY A 435 9.14 -6.57 -14.02
C GLY A 435 7.70 -7.02 -14.24
N ILE A 436 6.93 -6.31 -15.07
CA ILE A 436 5.53 -6.65 -15.29
C ILE A 436 5.36 -7.97 -16.09
N VAL A 437 6.18 -8.18 -17.12
CA VAL A 437 6.07 -9.38 -17.98
C VAL A 437 6.40 -10.63 -17.18
N VAL A 438 7.52 -10.66 -16.45
CA VAL A 438 7.91 -11.84 -15.65
C VAL A 438 6.90 -12.06 -14.51
N ASN A 439 6.37 -11.00 -13.90
CA ASN A 439 5.34 -11.10 -12.87
C ASN A 439 4.08 -11.84 -13.37
N ILE A 440 3.55 -11.40 -14.51
CA ILE A 440 2.36 -12.01 -15.13
C ILE A 440 2.65 -13.46 -15.58
N LEU A 441 3.77 -13.69 -16.28
CA LEU A 441 4.13 -15.02 -16.75
C LEU A 441 4.35 -15.99 -15.60
N TRP A 442 4.99 -15.55 -14.50
CA TRP A 442 5.19 -16.40 -13.33
C TRP A 442 3.86 -16.75 -12.67
N ARG A 443 3.03 -15.76 -12.37
CA ARG A 443 1.75 -15.99 -11.67
C ARG A 443 0.82 -16.89 -12.47
N PHE A 444 0.57 -16.58 -13.73
CA PHE A 444 -0.44 -17.26 -14.54
C PHE A 444 0.12 -18.40 -15.40
N GLY A 445 1.41 -18.48 -15.62
CA GLY A 445 2.06 -19.51 -16.43
C GLY A 445 2.80 -20.54 -15.58
N VAL A 446 3.76 -20.11 -14.77
CA VAL A 446 4.66 -21.02 -14.06
C VAL A 446 4.00 -21.56 -12.79
N ARG A 447 3.52 -20.69 -11.91
CA ARG A 447 2.97 -21.05 -10.61
C ARG A 447 1.74 -21.95 -10.70
N THR A 448 0.94 -21.79 -11.75
CA THR A 448 -0.26 -22.60 -11.99
C THR A 448 0.06 -23.96 -12.63
N ARG A 449 1.17 -24.06 -13.35
CA ARG A 449 1.54 -25.27 -14.10
C ARG A 449 2.46 -26.21 -13.30
N TYR A 450 3.32 -25.67 -12.42
CA TYR A 450 4.31 -26.43 -11.67
C TYR A 450 4.06 -26.31 -10.17
N GLU A 451 3.45 -27.35 -9.57
CA GLU A 451 3.11 -27.39 -8.15
C GLU A 451 4.33 -27.21 -7.23
N SER A 452 5.50 -27.75 -7.63
CA SER A 452 6.77 -27.59 -6.90
C SER A 452 7.25 -26.13 -6.77
N LEU A 453 6.80 -25.25 -7.66
CA LEU A 453 7.10 -23.81 -7.66
C LEU A 453 5.94 -22.96 -7.11
N GLY A 454 4.85 -23.60 -6.68
CA GLY A 454 3.64 -22.92 -6.17
C GLY A 454 3.89 -22.00 -4.98
N ASP A 455 4.85 -22.35 -4.12
CA ASP A 455 5.22 -21.55 -2.94
C ASP A 455 6.14 -20.36 -3.28
N ILE A 456 6.72 -20.32 -4.49
CA ILE A 456 7.58 -19.21 -4.91
C ILE A 456 6.71 -18.09 -5.44
N HIS A 457 6.58 -17.02 -4.64
CA HIS A 457 5.82 -15.84 -5.00
C HIS A 457 6.45 -15.14 -6.22
N GLU A 458 5.61 -14.65 -7.14
CA GLU A 458 6.01 -13.98 -8.38
C GLU A 458 6.94 -12.76 -8.16
N VAL A 459 6.95 -12.19 -6.97
CA VAL A 459 7.83 -11.06 -6.63
C VAL A 459 9.31 -11.41 -6.79
N PHE A 460 9.72 -12.63 -6.46
CA PHE A 460 11.13 -13.03 -6.51
C PHE A 460 11.71 -13.02 -7.93
N PRO A 461 11.17 -13.82 -8.88
CA PRO A 461 11.71 -13.86 -10.24
C PRO A 461 11.49 -12.53 -10.97
N ALA A 462 10.36 -11.86 -10.76
CA ALA A 462 10.06 -10.59 -11.42
C ALA A 462 10.97 -9.45 -10.93
N PHE A 463 11.23 -9.37 -9.63
CA PHE A 463 12.14 -8.38 -9.05
C PHE A 463 13.58 -8.60 -9.54
N LEU A 464 14.06 -9.85 -9.52
CA LEU A 464 15.40 -10.19 -9.99
C LEU A 464 15.57 -9.85 -11.47
N ALA A 465 14.63 -10.29 -12.31
CA ALA A 465 14.66 -9.99 -13.75
C ALA A 465 14.68 -8.47 -14.05
N SER A 466 13.84 -7.73 -13.35
CA SER A 466 13.76 -6.27 -13.46
C SER A 466 15.05 -5.58 -13.03
N PHE A 467 15.63 -6.00 -11.90
CA PHE A 467 16.87 -5.43 -11.38
C PHE A 467 18.06 -5.70 -12.30
N VAL A 468 18.18 -6.94 -12.79
CA VAL A 468 19.19 -7.34 -13.77
C VAL A 468 19.02 -6.56 -15.08
N ALA A 469 17.79 -6.45 -15.58
CA ALA A 469 17.50 -5.68 -16.79
C ALA A 469 17.88 -4.19 -16.63
N TYR A 470 17.58 -3.58 -15.47
CA TYR A 470 17.98 -2.21 -15.19
C TYR A 470 19.51 -2.01 -15.29
N ILE A 471 20.27 -2.88 -14.63
CA ILE A 471 21.74 -2.77 -14.58
C ILE A 471 22.33 -3.02 -15.96
N LEU A 472 22.02 -4.18 -16.58
CA LEU A 472 22.62 -4.59 -17.85
C LEU A 472 22.29 -3.60 -18.98
N VAL A 473 21.02 -3.24 -19.13
CA VAL A 473 20.63 -2.30 -20.20
C VAL A 473 21.18 -0.90 -19.96
N SER A 474 21.24 -0.42 -18.70
CA SER A 474 21.87 0.87 -18.43
C SER A 474 23.37 0.88 -18.72
N GLN A 475 24.08 -0.23 -18.49
CA GLN A 475 25.51 -0.35 -18.85
C GLN A 475 25.70 -0.42 -20.35
N LEU A 476 24.91 -1.24 -21.07
CA LEU A 476 24.99 -1.38 -22.52
C LEU A 476 24.60 -0.09 -23.26
N THR A 477 23.82 0.76 -22.62
CA THR A 477 23.36 2.05 -23.21
C THR A 477 23.98 3.26 -22.53
N ALA A 478 25.23 3.12 -22.07
CA ALA A 478 25.93 4.17 -21.31
C ALA A 478 26.02 5.53 -22.01
N GLN A 479 26.02 5.54 -23.34
CA GLN A 479 25.99 6.79 -24.17
C GLN A 479 24.66 7.56 -24.02
N ARG A 480 23.60 6.94 -23.52
CA ARG A 480 22.28 7.55 -23.26
C ARG A 480 22.12 8.12 -21.86
N LYS A 481 23.19 8.19 -21.09
CA LYS A 481 23.15 8.82 -19.74
C LYS A 481 22.67 10.26 -19.85
N PRO A 482 21.90 10.74 -18.86
CA PRO A 482 21.57 12.15 -18.77
C PRO A 482 22.83 13.04 -18.72
N THR A 483 22.72 14.27 -19.22
CA THR A 483 23.84 15.20 -19.27
C THR A 483 24.39 15.49 -17.85
N PRO A 484 25.67 15.82 -17.71
CA PRO A 484 26.28 16.20 -16.41
C PRO A 484 25.51 17.32 -15.70
N GLU A 485 25.05 18.33 -16.44
CA GLU A 485 24.25 19.44 -15.93
C GLU A 485 22.92 18.98 -15.35
N HIS A 486 22.23 18.08 -16.08
CA HIS A 486 20.99 17.50 -15.60
C HIS A 486 21.23 16.65 -14.36
N LEU A 487 22.29 15.85 -14.32
CA LEU A 487 22.66 15.07 -13.14
C LEU A 487 22.98 15.96 -11.93
N THR A 488 23.60 17.10 -12.14
CA THR A 488 23.83 18.10 -11.09
C THR A 488 22.50 18.67 -10.56
N THR A 489 21.56 18.95 -11.44
CA THR A 489 20.21 19.38 -11.04
C THR A 489 19.51 18.31 -10.20
N VAL A 490 19.55 17.05 -10.61
CA VAL A 490 18.88 15.93 -9.92
C VAL A 490 19.51 15.64 -8.56
N PHE A 491 20.83 15.45 -8.53
CA PHE A 491 21.55 14.98 -7.34
C PHE A 491 22.07 16.12 -6.45
N GLY A 492 22.14 17.35 -6.96
CA GLY A 492 22.90 18.47 -6.40
C GLY A 492 24.36 18.39 -6.80
N GLU A 493 25.11 19.41 -6.46
CA GLU A 493 26.58 19.38 -6.63
C GLU A 493 27.13 18.13 -5.95
N ALA A 494 28.08 17.46 -6.62
CA ALA A 494 28.82 16.39 -5.97
C ALA A 494 29.44 16.97 -4.70
N PRO A 495 29.41 16.30 -3.54
CA PRO A 495 30.17 16.75 -2.40
C PRO A 495 31.61 16.92 -2.91
N LYS A 496 32.14 18.14 -2.82
CA LYS A 496 33.56 18.35 -3.04
C LYS A 496 34.26 17.42 -2.07
N LEU A 497 34.89 16.39 -2.58
CA LEU A 497 35.79 15.55 -1.81
C LEU A 497 37.02 16.40 -1.50
N ASP A 498 36.91 17.27 -0.50
CA ASP A 498 38.06 17.89 0.15
C ASP A 498 38.78 16.82 1.00
N PHE A 499 39.20 15.73 0.31
CA PHE A 499 40.00 14.66 0.92
C PHE A 499 41.47 15.08 1.13
N VAL A 500 41.86 16.29 0.70
CA VAL A 500 43.24 16.77 0.80
C VAL A 500 43.48 17.77 1.96
N GLN A 501 42.40 18.28 2.61
CA GLN A 501 42.60 19.25 3.72
C GLN A 501 42.42 18.68 5.12
N SER A 502 42.04 17.41 5.29
CA SER A 502 41.88 16.81 6.64
C SER A 502 43.10 16.05 7.15
N ILE A 503 44.22 16.04 6.38
CA ILE A 503 45.49 15.39 6.83
C ILE A 503 46.48 16.42 7.40
N ASN A 504 46.19 17.73 7.30
CA ASN A 504 47.08 18.80 7.78
C ASN A 504 46.41 19.70 8.85
N ARG A 505 45.56 19.16 9.70
CA ARG A 505 45.14 19.81 10.96
C ARG A 505 45.21 18.87 12.14
#